data_fe85b4fa45a5af67ad7c5c5d1e359320
#
_entry.id   fe85b4fa45a5af67ad7c5c5d1e359320
#
_cell.length_a   1.000
_cell.length_b   1.000
_cell.length_c   1.000
_cell.angle_alpha   90.00
_cell.angle_beta   90.00
_cell.angle_gamma   90.00
#
_symmetry.space_group_name_H-M   'P 1'
#
loop_
_entity.id
_entity.type
_entity.pdbx_description
1 polymer ?
#
loop_
_entity_poly.entity_id
_entity_poly.type
_entity_poly.pdbx_seq_one_letter_code
_entity_poly.pdbx_strand_id
1 'polypeptide(L)'
;MTRRLDLAMTLVSDPQIIFLDEPTTGLDPRSRHAVWDRVRALVDGGTTVLLTTQYLDEADQLADHIAVLDQGRIVAEGTAAQLKRLVPGGHVSLEFADAETMERAREQFPTAVVDTRAGTHVLAVPGDGGSDALRAILQTLDTAGLEATGLSVHTPDLDDVFLTLTGRAAA
;
A
#
# COMPACT_ATOMS: atom_id res chain seq x y z
N MET A 1 20.33 -8.44 -18.98
CA MET A 1 19.88 -9.06 -20.25
C MET A 1 19.34 -10.50 -20.07
N THR A 2 19.81 -11.26 -19.12
CA THR A 2 19.46 -12.69 -18.90
C THR A 2 17.97 -12.91 -18.61
N ARG A 3 17.36 -12.17 -17.66
CA ARG A 3 15.95 -12.38 -17.26
C ARG A 3 14.91 -12.11 -18.34
N ARG A 4 15.17 -11.19 -19.27
CA ARG A 4 14.28 -10.98 -20.43
C ARG A 4 14.35 -12.15 -21.43
N LEU A 5 15.52 -12.79 -21.51
CA LEU A 5 15.72 -13.98 -22.33
C LEU A 5 15.02 -15.18 -21.70
N ASP A 6 15.12 -15.33 -20.38
CA ASP A 6 14.48 -16.44 -19.65
C ASP A 6 12.96 -16.39 -19.80
N LEU A 7 12.34 -15.20 -19.65
CA LEU A 7 10.91 -14.98 -19.93
C LEU A 7 10.57 -15.30 -21.40
N ALA A 8 11.38 -14.85 -22.35
CA ALA A 8 11.14 -15.12 -23.76
C ALA A 8 11.22 -16.63 -24.09
N MET A 9 12.11 -17.36 -23.44
CA MET A 9 12.24 -18.82 -23.63
C MET A 9 11.06 -19.60 -23.04
N THR A 10 10.53 -19.18 -21.89
CA THR A 10 9.32 -19.80 -21.30
C THR A 10 8.08 -19.64 -22.18
N LEU A 11 8.02 -18.59 -23.00
CA LEU A 11 6.87 -18.28 -23.85
C LEU A 11 6.87 -19.03 -25.19
N VAL A 12 7.99 -19.66 -25.60
CA VAL A 12 8.10 -20.36 -26.89
C VAL A 12 7.13 -21.55 -26.99
N SER A 13 6.75 -22.16 -25.87
CA SER A 13 5.88 -23.34 -25.81
C SER A 13 4.40 -23.02 -25.62
N ASP A 14 4.01 -21.73 -25.62
CA ASP A 14 2.63 -21.26 -25.36
C ASP A 14 2.01 -21.92 -24.12
N PRO A 15 2.63 -21.77 -22.94
CA PRO A 15 2.22 -22.47 -21.73
C PRO A 15 0.92 -21.89 -21.16
N GLN A 16 0.07 -22.74 -20.60
CA GLN A 16 -1.12 -22.32 -19.87
C GLN A 16 -0.81 -21.79 -18.47
N ILE A 17 0.31 -22.20 -17.88
CA ILE A 17 0.76 -21.81 -16.53
C ILE A 17 2.24 -21.46 -16.57
N ILE A 18 2.60 -20.34 -15.96
CA ILE A 18 3.99 -19.87 -15.80
C ILE A 18 4.28 -19.65 -14.32
N PHE A 19 5.45 -20.10 -13.88
CA PHE A 19 6.00 -19.85 -12.55
C PHE A 19 7.12 -18.83 -12.65
N LEU A 20 6.99 -17.72 -11.94
CA LEU A 20 7.98 -16.65 -11.89
C LEU A 20 8.48 -16.50 -10.46
N ASP A 21 9.73 -16.84 -10.25
CA ASP A 21 10.37 -16.69 -8.93
C ASP A 21 11.19 -15.39 -8.89
N GLU A 22 10.72 -14.43 -8.08
CA GLU A 22 11.31 -13.09 -7.92
C GLU A 22 11.74 -12.43 -9.26
N PRO A 23 10.85 -12.27 -10.26
CA PRO A 23 11.25 -11.91 -11.63
C PRO A 23 11.87 -10.52 -11.75
N THR A 24 11.63 -9.63 -10.82
CA THR A 24 12.12 -8.24 -10.86
C THR A 24 13.28 -7.94 -9.92
N THR A 25 13.74 -8.93 -9.15
CA THR A 25 14.85 -8.74 -8.22
C THR A 25 16.12 -8.28 -8.93
N GLY A 26 16.72 -7.19 -8.43
CA GLY A 26 17.92 -6.59 -8.98
C GLY A 26 17.71 -5.75 -10.25
N LEU A 27 16.48 -5.46 -10.62
CA LEU A 27 16.16 -4.55 -11.72
C LEU A 27 15.96 -3.12 -11.21
N ASP A 28 16.31 -2.16 -12.07
CA ASP A 28 15.95 -0.76 -11.88
C ASP A 28 14.42 -0.54 -12.03
N PRO A 29 13.84 0.54 -11.49
CA PRO A 29 12.39 0.77 -11.51
C PRO A 29 11.77 0.72 -12.91
N ARG A 30 12.46 1.29 -13.92
CA ARG A 30 11.96 1.29 -15.29
C ARG A 30 11.92 -0.12 -15.90
N SER A 31 12.96 -0.91 -15.64
CA SER A 31 13.03 -2.30 -16.08
C SER A 31 11.99 -3.17 -15.37
N ARG A 32 11.69 -2.88 -14.08
CA ARG A 32 10.64 -3.56 -13.31
C ARG A 32 9.27 -3.33 -13.94
N HIS A 33 8.89 -2.10 -14.22
CA HIS A 33 7.62 -1.79 -14.90
C HIS A 33 7.51 -2.49 -16.27
N ALA A 34 8.59 -2.55 -17.03
CA ALA A 34 8.58 -3.26 -18.32
C ALA A 34 8.34 -4.77 -18.17
N VAL A 35 8.78 -5.40 -17.06
CA VAL A 35 8.45 -6.80 -16.74
C VAL A 35 6.98 -6.92 -16.34
N TRP A 36 6.47 -6.02 -15.49
CA TRP A 36 5.05 -6.00 -15.09
C TRP A 36 4.10 -5.91 -16.27
N ASP A 37 4.39 -5.04 -17.24
CA ASP A 37 3.59 -4.91 -18.46
C ASP A 37 3.57 -6.21 -19.27
N ARG A 38 4.68 -6.95 -19.29
CA ARG A 38 4.75 -8.26 -19.96
C ARG A 38 3.94 -9.32 -19.22
N VAL A 39 4.01 -9.35 -17.89
CA VAL A 39 3.22 -10.27 -17.06
C VAL A 39 1.73 -10.00 -17.26
N ARG A 40 1.29 -8.74 -17.22
CA ARG A 40 -0.11 -8.39 -17.49
C ARG A 40 -0.56 -8.84 -18.87
N ALA A 41 0.24 -8.60 -19.90
CA ALA A 41 -0.10 -9.03 -21.26
C ALA A 41 -0.25 -10.55 -21.38
N LEU A 42 0.49 -11.35 -20.59
CA LEU A 42 0.35 -12.81 -20.56
C LEU A 42 -0.96 -13.23 -19.87
N VAL A 43 -1.29 -12.60 -18.75
CA VAL A 43 -2.54 -12.85 -18.02
C VAL A 43 -3.74 -12.47 -18.89
N ASP A 44 -3.71 -11.30 -19.54
CA ASP A 44 -4.73 -10.84 -20.48
C ASP A 44 -4.90 -11.81 -21.68
N GLY A 45 -3.81 -12.50 -22.06
CA GLY A 45 -3.80 -13.55 -23.06
C GLY A 45 -4.34 -14.90 -22.58
N GLY A 46 -4.73 -15.02 -21.30
CA GLY A 46 -5.29 -16.23 -20.70
C GLY A 46 -4.27 -17.16 -20.03
N THR A 47 -3.00 -16.75 -19.92
CA THR A 47 -1.98 -17.52 -19.18
C THR A 47 -2.13 -17.32 -17.69
N THR A 48 -2.16 -18.40 -16.91
CA THR A 48 -2.09 -18.30 -15.45
C THR A 48 -0.65 -18.10 -15.00
N VAL A 49 -0.42 -17.09 -14.16
CA VAL A 49 0.91 -16.78 -13.63
C VAL A 49 0.93 -16.99 -12.12
N LEU A 50 1.82 -17.85 -11.62
CA LEU A 50 2.19 -17.92 -10.21
C LEU A 50 3.50 -17.16 -10.03
N LEU A 51 3.43 -16.07 -9.24
CA LEU A 51 4.54 -15.18 -8.99
C LEU A 51 4.95 -15.25 -7.52
N THR A 52 6.25 -15.41 -7.23
CA THR A 52 6.79 -15.12 -5.90
C THR A 52 7.53 -13.79 -5.92
N THR A 53 7.36 -13.00 -4.89
CA THR A 53 8.05 -11.71 -4.75
C THR A 53 8.20 -11.31 -3.28
N GLN A 54 9.25 -10.56 -2.99
CA GLN A 54 9.44 -9.83 -1.73
C GLN A 54 9.04 -8.35 -1.86
N TYR A 55 8.66 -7.91 -3.05
CA TYR A 55 8.23 -6.54 -3.32
C TYR A 55 6.70 -6.48 -3.26
N LEU A 56 6.18 -5.84 -2.21
CA LEU A 56 4.74 -5.77 -1.97
C LEU A 56 4.01 -4.89 -2.98
N ASP A 57 4.70 -3.89 -3.53
CA ASP A 57 4.22 -3.09 -4.66
C ASP A 57 4.02 -3.93 -5.94
N GLU A 58 4.89 -4.93 -6.19
CA GLU A 58 4.72 -5.86 -7.31
C GLU A 58 3.47 -6.73 -7.13
N ALA A 59 3.27 -7.27 -5.93
CA ALA A 59 2.08 -8.07 -5.61
C ALA A 59 0.80 -7.21 -5.75
N ASP A 60 0.80 -5.98 -5.24
CA ASP A 60 -0.34 -5.05 -5.33
C ASP A 60 -0.72 -4.71 -6.78
N GLN A 61 0.28 -4.63 -7.66
CA GLN A 61 0.10 -4.24 -9.06
C GLN A 61 -0.27 -5.39 -10.00
N LEU A 62 0.14 -6.61 -9.69
CA LEU A 62 0.04 -7.73 -10.62
C LEU A 62 -0.93 -8.82 -10.20
N ALA A 63 -1.16 -9.02 -8.89
CA ALA A 63 -1.85 -10.20 -8.42
C ALA A 63 -3.35 -9.98 -8.28
N ASP A 64 -4.15 -10.88 -8.83
CA ASP A 64 -5.58 -11.01 -8.55
C ASP A 64 -5.81 -11.61 -7.16
N HIS A 65 -4.92 -12.50 -6.73
CA HIS A 65 -4.96 -13.18 -5.44
C HIS A 65 -3.56 -13.28 -4.85
N ILE A 66 -3.42 -12.93 -3.57
CA ILE A 66 -2.16 -12.88 -2.84
C ILE A 66 -2.23 -13.86 -1.67
N ALA A 67 -1.18 -14.66 -1.48
CA ALA A 67 -0.93 -15.43 -0.27
C ALA A 67 0.32 -14.90 0.42
N VAL A 68 0.17 -14.45 1.66
CA VAL A 68 1.27 -13.96 2.51
C VAL A 68 1.88 -15.14 3.25
N LEU A 69 3.17 -15.37 3.01
CA LEU A 69 3.92 -16.46 3.60
C LEU A 69 4.86 -15.94 4.68
N ASP A 70 4.72 -16.44 5.91
CA ASP A 70 5.65 -16.16 7.02
C ASP A 70 6.03 -17.47 7.71
N GLN A 71 7.32 -17.67 7.99
CA GLN A 71 7.90 -18.86 8.65
C GLN A 71 7.39 -20.20 8.08
N GLY A 72 7.21 -20.26 6.73
CA GLY A 72 6.75 -21.45 6.02
C GLY A 72 5.25 -21.74 6.13
N ARG A 73 4.46 -20.77 6.58
CA ARG A 73 2.99 -20.88 6.69
C ARG A 73 2.32 -19.72 5.97
N ILE A 74 1.16 -20.00 5.36
CA ILE A 74 0.30 -18.94 4.86
C ILE A 74 -0.40 -18.30 6.06
N VAL A 75 -0.13 -17.01 6.28
CA VAL A 75 -0.69 -16.23 7.40
C VAL A 75 -1.90 -15.40 6.99
N ALA A 76 -2.03 -15.09 5.71
CA ALA A 76 -3.22 -14.47 5.12
C ALA A 76 -3.29 -14.74 3.62
N GLU A 77 -4.51 -14.74 3.06
CA GLU A 77 -4.74 -14.84 1.63
C GLU A 77 -5.97 -14.05 1.21
N GLY A 78 -5.97 -13.55 -0.02
CA GLY A 78 -7.08 -12.79 -0.59
C GLY A 78 -6.63 -11.83 -1.68
N THR A 79 -7.55 -11.00 -2.14
CA THR A 79 -7.19 -9.88 -3.03
C THR A 79 -6.44 -8.81 -2.25
N ALA A 80 -5.66 -7.95 -2.92
CA ALA A 80 -4.99 -6.81 -2.29
C ALA A 80 -5.96 -5.97 -1.45
N ALA A 81 -7.15 -5.68 -1.99
CA ALA A 81 -8.18 -4.92 -1.29
C ALA A 81 -8.75 -5.64 -0.04
N GLN A 82 -8.81 -6.97 -0.04
CA GLN A 82 -9.22 -7.75 1.12
C GLN A 82 -8.14 -7.71 2.20
N LEU A 83 -6.88 -7.91 1.82
CA LEU A 83 -5.76 -7.89 2.75
C LEU A 83 -5.57 -6.52 3.41
N LYS A 84 -5.65 -5.43 2.65
CA LYS A 84 -5.57 -4.06 3.18
C LYS A 84 -6.67 -3.75 4.21
N ARG A 85 -7.84 -4.41 4.13
CA ARG A 85 -8.90 -4.27 5.15
C ARG A 85 -8.63 -5.01 6.46
N LEU A 86 -7.64 -5.91 6.50
CA LEU A 86 -7.26 -6.60 7.75
C LEU A 86 -6.51 -5.67 8.71
N VAL A 87 -5.96 -4.58 8.20
CA VAL A 87 -5.19 -3.61 8.98
C VAL A 87 -6.05 -2.37 9.21
N PRO A 88 -6.40 -2.06 10.47
CA PRO A 88 -6.97 -0.77 10.80
C PRO A 88 -5.87 0.29 10.67
N GLY A 89 -6.09 1.35 9.93
CA GLY A 89 -5.04 2.36 9.89
C GLY A 89 -5.11 3.40 8.77
N GLY A 90 -6.17 3.43 7.97
CA GLY A 90 -6.42 4.60 7.14
C GLY A 90 -6.54 5.83 8.04
N HIS A 91 -5.84 6.89 7.69
CA HIS A 91 -5.94 8.16 8.40
C HIS A 91 -5.74 9.33 7.45
N VAL A 92 -6.27 10.46 7.86
CA VAL A 92 -5.99 11.74 7.22
C VAL A 92 -4.99 12.48 8.09
N SER A 93 -3.81 12.74 7.55
CA SER A 93 -2.78 13.56 8.20
C SER A 93 -3.06 15.03 7.93
N LEU A 94 -3.20 15.80 9.00
CA LEU A 94 -3.37 17.24 8.98
C LEU A 94 -2.11 17.89 9.50
N GLU A 95 -1.49 18.74 8.72
CA GLU A 95 -0.29 19.50 9.10
C GLU A 95 -0.69 20.91 9.51
N PHE A 96 -0.10 21.41 10.59
CA PHE A 96 -0.38 22.74 11.14
C PHE A 96 0.88 23.58 11.23
N ALA A 97 0.73 24.90 11.19
CA ALA A 97 1.85 25.82 11.23
C ALA A 97 2.59 25.81 12.58
N ASP A 98 1.87 25.52 13.67
CA ASP A 98 2.40 25.56 15.04
C ASP A 98 1.70 24.55 15.96
N ALA A 99 2.30 24.31 17.12
CA ALA A 99 1.81 23.37 18.12
C ALA A 99 0.50 23.80 18.78
N GLU A 100 0.24 25.12 18.90
CA GLU A 100 -0.97 25.65 19.53
C GLU A 100 -2.19 25.37 18.64
N THR A 101 -2.06 25.63 17.34
CA THR A 101 -3.11 25.34 16.34
C THR A 101 -3.38 23.83 16.25
N MET A 102 -2.33 23.01 16.28
CA MET A 102 -2.47 21.56 16.29
C MET A 102 -3.21 21.05 17.54
N GLU A 103 -2.89 21.57 18.73
CA GLU A 103 -3.55 21.12 19.97
C GLU A 103 -5.02 21.54 20.00
N ARG A 104 -5.37 22.73 19.51
CA ARG A 104 -6.76 23.15 19.32
C ARG A 104 -7.50 22.26 18.32
N ALA A 105 -6.83 21.83 17.26
CA ALA A 105 -7.40 20.87 16.31
C ALA A 105 -7.60 19.50 16.95
N ARG A 106 -6.68 19.04 17.77
CA ARG A 106 -6.80 17.77 18.50
C ARG A 106 -8.02 17.72 19.41
N GLU A 107 -8.42 18.84 20.00
CA GLU A 107 -9.67 18.93 20.78
C GLU A 107 -10.92 18.66 19.93
N GLN A 108 -10.87 18.98 18.62
CA GLN A 108 -11.97 18.74 17.69
C GLN A 108 -12.02 17.29 17.17
N PHE A 109 -10.88 16.59 17.24
CA PHE A 109 -10.74 15.20 16.78
C PHE A 109 -10.26 14.28 17.91
N PRO A 110 -11.16 13.86 18.83
CA PRO A 110 -10.78 13.10 20.03
C PRO A 110 -10.09 11.77 19.75
N THR A 111 -10.28 11.19 18.56
CA THR A 111 -9.66 9.93 18.13
C THR A 111 -8.33 10.11 17.40
N ALA A 112 -7.96 11.36 17.13
CA ALA A 112 -6.73 11.66 16.42
C ALA A 112 -5.49 11.45 17.27
N VAL A 113 -4.40 11.05 16.62
CA VAL A 113 -3.10 10.80 17.26
C VAL A 113 -2.08 11.76 16.66
N VAL A 114 -1.18 12.28 17.49
CA VAL A 114 -0.05 13.08 17.01
C VAL A 114 0.92 12.17 16.27
N ASP A 115 1.15 12.43 15.00
CA ASP A 115 2.10 11.67 14.19
C ASP A 115 3.51 12.25 14.32
N THR A 116 4.28 11.66 15.23
CA THR A 116 5.67 12.07 15.46
C THR A 116 6.64 11.65 14.36
N ARG A 117 6.22 10.78 13.42
CA ARG A 117 7.03 10.31 12.29
C ARG A 117 6.93 11.25 11.09
N ALA A 118 5.76 11.82 10.85
CA ALA A 118 5.52 12.72 9.73
C ALA A 118 6.11 14.12 9.93
N GLY A 119 6.57 14.44 11.13
CA GLY A 119 7.18 15.74 11.45
C GLY A 119 6.61 16.38 12.72
N THR A 120 6.90 17.66 12.89
CA THR A 120 6.33 18.48 13.96
C THR A 120 4.95 19.00 13.54
N HIS A 121 3.98 18.97 14.45
CA HIS A 121 2.63 19.53 14.27
C HIS A 121 1.74 18.79 13.25
N VAL A 122 1.88 17.45 13.18
CA VAL A 122 1.02 16.59 12.34
C VAL A 122 0.05 15.81 13.21
N LEU A 123 -1.22 15.87 12.84
CA LEU A 123 -2.32 15.16 13.50
C LEU A 123 -2.89 14.11 12.54
N ALA A 124 -2.84 12.83 12.92
CA ALA A 124 -3.45 11.74 12.17
C ALA A 124 -4.88 11.49 12.67
N VAL A 125 -5.85 11.82 11.85
CA VAL A 125 -7.28 11.59 12.12
C VAL A 125 -7.68 10.25 11.49
N PRO A 126 -8.07 9.23 12.28
CA PRO A 126 -8.47 7.93 11.75
C PRO A 126 -9.66 8.07 10.80
N GLY A 127 -9.57 7.39 9.65
CA GLY A 127 -10.62 7.40 8.63
C GLY A 127 -10.17 6.69 7.36
N ASP A 128 -11.11 6.33 6.52
CA ASP A 128 -10.87 5.64 5.25
C ASP A 128 -10.34 6.54 4.12
N GLY A 129 -10.22 7.85 4.39
CA GLY A 129 -9.82 8.84 3.38
C GLY A 129 -10.86 9.05 2.27
N GLY A 130 -12.05 8.52 2.41
CA GLY A 130 -13.14 8.72 1.47
C GLY A 130 -13.60 10.18 1.40
N SER A 131 -14.28 10.55 0.32
CA SER A 131 -14.72 11.94 0.07
C SER A 131 -15.61 12.51 1.19
N ASP A 132 -16.42 11.66 1.81
CA ASP A 132 -17.31 12.08 2.90
C ASP A 132 -16.55 12.29 4.22
N ALA A 133 -15.57 11.44 4.52
CA ALA A 133 -14.68 11.60 5.66
C ALA A 133 -13.85 12.88 5.51
N LEU A 134 -13.27 13.13 4.35
CA LEU A 134 -12.52 14.35 4.06
C LEU A 134 -13.38 15.61 4.21
N ARG A 135 -14.61 15.57 3.67
CA ARG A 135 -15.55 16.70 3.79
C ARG A 135 -15.89 16.98 5.25
N ALA A 136 -16.15 15.94 6.06
CA ALA A 136 -16.44 16.09 7.48
C ALA A 136 -15.25 16.70 8.24
N ILE A 137 -14.01 16.26 7.94
CA ILE A 137 -12.80 16.83 8.53
C ILE A 137 -12.67 18.32 8.19
N LEU A 138 -12.78 18.67 6.90
CA LEU A 138 -12.66 20.07 6.46
C LEU A 138 -13.75 20.95 7.07
N GLN A 139 -15.01 20.49 7.14
CA GLN A 139 -16.09 21.23 7.82
C GLN A 139 -15.80 21.46 9.30
N THR A 140 -15.22 20.48 9.99
CA THR A 140 -14.85 20.61 11.39
C THR A 140 -13.77 21.67 11.57
N LEU A 141 -12.73 21.69 10.73
CA LEU A 141 -11.68 22.70 10.74
C LEU A 141 -12.25 24.10 10.47
N ASP A 142 -13.08 24.25 9.44
CA ASP A 142 -13.70 25.51 9.06
C ASP A 142 -14.57 26.07 10.20
N THR A 143 -15.38 25.20 10.84
CA THR A 143 -16.26 25.61 11.96
C THR A 143 -15.46 26.05 13.17
N ALA A 144 -14.31 25.42 13.42
CA ALA A 144 -13.41 25.75 14.51
C ALA A 144 -12.47 26.95 14.20
N GLY A 145 -12.51 27.46 12.96
CA GLY A 145 -11.60 28.51 12.50
C GLY A 145 -10.14 28.10 12.54
N LEU A 146 -9.87 26.83 12.20
CA LEU A 146 -8.53 26.24 12.18
C LEU A 146 -8.09 26.03 10.75
N GLU A 147 -6.87 26.44 10.43
CA GLU A 147 -6.26 26.26 9.10
C GLU A 147 -5.17 25.19 9.15
N ALA A 148 -5.34 24.15 8.35
CA ALA A 148 -4.30 23.17 8.11
C ALA A 148 -3.40 23.63 6.95
N THR A 149 -2.09 23.59 7.12
CA THR A 149 -1.10 23.95 6.08
C THR A 149 -0.89 22.86 5.06
N GLY A 150 -1.23 21.62 5.44
CA GLY A 150 -1.18 20.45 4.56
C GLY A 150 -2.21 19.39 4.95
N LEU A 151 -2.64 18.63 3.95
CA LEU A 151 -3.52 17.49 4.12
C LEU A 151 -3.03 16.36 3.23
N SER A 152 -2.85 15.17 3.81
CA SER A 152 -2.57 13.95 3.07
C SER A 152 -3.44 12.81 3.55
N VAL A 153 -3.79 11.92 2.64
CA VAL A 153 -4.58 10.72 2.96
C VAL A 153 -3.65 9.52 2.94
N HIS A 154 -3.57 8.83 4.06
CA HIS A 154 -2.89 7.55 4.15
C HIS A 154 -3.94 6.43 4.10
N THR A 155 -3.84 5.60 3.07
CA THR A 155 -4.61 4.35 2.97
C THR A 155 -3.67 3.20 3.24
N PRO A 156 -4.08 2.19 4.03
CA PRO A 156 -3.22 1.03 4.28
C PRO A 156 -2.73 0.40 2.99
N ASP A 157 -1.47 0.09 2.94
CA ASP A 157 -0.83 -0.64 1.85
C ASP A 157 -0.53 -2.09 2.25
N LEU A 158 0.09 -2.86 1.35
CA LEU A 158 0.47 -4.24 1.66
C LEU A 158 1.67 -4.33 2.60
N ASP A 159 2.49 -3.26 2.70
CA ASP A 159 3.59 -3.18 3.67
C ASP A 159 3.03 -3.13 5.09
N ASP A 160 1.98 -2.32 5.33
CA ASP A 160 1.27 -2.26 6.60
C ASP A 160 0.66 -3.62 6.98
N VAL A 161 0.05 -4.30 6.00
CA VAL A 161 -0.50 -5.65 6.17
C VAL A 161 0.59 -6.63 6.59
N PHE A 162 1.69 -6.66 5.86
CA PHE A 162 2.80 -7.57 6.13
C PHE A 162 3.39 -7.35 7.52
N LEU A 163 3.68 -6.10 7.88
CA LEU A 163 4.23 -5.74 9.20
C LEU A 163 3.28 -6.14 10.34
N THR A 164 1.98 -5.93 10.16
CA THR A 164 0.97 -6.29 11.16
C THR A 164 0.86 -7.80 11.35
N LEU A 165 0.83 -8.56 10.26
CA LEU A 165 0.64 -10.01 10.30
C LEU A 165 1.89 -10.76 10.77
N THR A 166 3.08 -10.26 10.48
CA THR A 166 4.35 -10.90 10.87
C THR A 166 4.84 -10.46 12.26
N GLY A 167 4.10 -9.60 12.96
CA GLY A 167 4.46 -9.10 14.29
C GLY A 167 5.72 -8.23 14.30
N ARG A 168 6.19 -7.79 13.13
CA ARG A 168 7.29 -6.84 12.96
C ARG A 168 6.75 -5.41 12.91
N ALA A 169 6.03 -4.99 13.97
CA ALA A 169 5.77 -3.58 14.13
C ALA A 169 7.12 -2.85 14.09
N ALA A 170 7.22 -1.84 13.24
CA ALA A 170 8.43 -1.05 13.09
C ALA A 170 8.94 -0.58 14.45
N ALA A 171 10.15 -1.01 14.81
CA ALA A 171 10.88 -0.51 15.96
C ALA A 171 11.41 0.89 15.65
#